data_996b4fb083f56591bca4ce5858673216
#
_entry.id   996b4fb083f56591bca4ce5858673216
#
_cell.length_a   1.000
_cell.length_b   1.000
_cell.length_c   1.000
_cell.angle_alpha   90.00
_cell.angle_beta   90.00
_cell.angle_gamma   90.00
#
_symmetry.space_group_name_H-M   'P 1'
#
loop_
_entity.id
_entity.type
_entity.pdbx_description
1 polymer ?
#
loop_
_entity_poly.entity_id
_entity_poly.type
_entity_poly.pdbx_seq_one_letter_code
_entity_poly.pdbx_strand_id
1 'polypeptide(L)'
;MKKTILSVLFLGVIASYSTSAIAADACEVVLCMYGKITGNGGGNECHSAERAFFNIVKKNRHGFLPDHTADARKSFLSECDSADPAAISQIISKFGRMRG
;
A
#
# COMPACT_ATOMS: atom_id res chain seq x y z
N MET A 1 3.00 -40.35 21.81
CA MET A 1 3.35 -39.31 22.71
C MET A 1 4.02 -38.15 22.09
N LYS A 2 5.16 -38.36 21.51
CA LYS A 2 5.89 -37.26 20.92
C LYS A 2 5.18 -36.61 19.79
N LYS A 3 4.37 -37.34 19.13
CA LYS A 3 3.64 -36.80 18.00
C LYS A 3 2.73 -35.64 18.36
N THR A 4 2.19 -35.68 19.52
CA THR A 4 1.29 -34.63 19.95
C THR A 4 1.97 -33.29 20.01
N ILE A 5 3.20 -33.26 20.40
CA ILE A 5 3.93 -32.02 20.55
C ILE A 5 4.12 -31.34 19.23
N LEU A 6 4.34 -32.13 18.19
CA LEU A 6 4.55 -31.57 16.88
C LEU A 6 3.36 -30.81 16.37
N SER A 7 2.17 -31.31 16.62
CA SER A 7 0.99 -30.65 16.15
C SER A 7 0.85 -29.25 16.71
N VAL A 8 1.22 -29.10 17.94
CA VAL A 8 1.07 -27.82 18.60
C VAL A 8 1.93 -26.75 17.92
N LEU A 9 3.09 -27.13 17.50
CA LEU A 9 4.00 -26.18 16.87
C LEU A 9 3.43 -25.63 15.57
N PHE A 10 2.77 -26.46 14.82
CA PHE A 10 2.19 -26.02 13.59
C PHE A 10 1.21 -24.89 13.76
N LEU A 11 0.37 -25.01 14.73
CA LEU A 11 -0.65 -24.03 14.96
C LEU A 11 -0.07 -22.66 15.23
N GLY A 12 0.99 -22.62 16.00
CA GLY A 12 1.60 -21.35 16.32
C GLY A 12 2.13 -20.64 15.10
N VAL A 13 2.72 -21.38 14.21
CA VAL A 13 3.32 -20.81 13.02
C VAL A 13 2.24 -20.23 12.10
N ILE A 14 1.18 -20.96 11.93
CA ILE A 14 0.12 -20.51 11.05
C ILE A 14 -0.50 -19.21 11.53
N ALA A 15 -0.66 -19.08 12.82
CA ALA A 15 -1.27 -17.88 13.37
C ALA A 15 -0.48 -16.61 13.03
N SER A 16 0.83 -16.71 12.98
CA SER A 16 1.65 -15.54 12.70
C SER A 16 1.46 -15.01 11.29
N TYR A 17 1.20 -15.87 10.36
CA TYR A 17 1.07 -15.45 8.99
C TYR A 17 -0.16 -14.61 8.74
N SER A 18 -1.22 -14.88 9.41
CA SER A 18 -2.46 -14.18 9.12
C SER A 18 -2.36 -12.69 9.39
N THR A 19 -1.49 -12.28 10.28
CA THR A 19 -1.37 -10.87 10.60
C THR A 19 -0.75 -10.06 9.48
N SER A 20 0.24 -10.61 8.81
CA SER A 20 0.91 -9.86 7.77
C SER A 20 0.05 -9.67 6.53
N ALA A 21 -0.98 -10.47 6.38
CA ALA A 21 -1.82 -10.36 5.19
C ALA A 21 -2.63 -9.09 5.14
N ILE A 22 -2.73 -8.36 6.24
CA ILE A 22 -3.57 -7.19 6.31
C ILE A 22 -2.87 -5.94 5.80
N ALA A 23 -1.57 -5.90 5.92
CA ALA A 23 -0.82 -4.70 5.54
C ALA A 23 -0.81 -4.51 4.03
N ALA A 24 -1.02 -3.29 3.58
CA ALA A 24 -0.94 -2.97 2.17
C ALA A 24 0.51 -3.04 1.70
N ASP A 25 0.71 -3.61 0.53
CA ASP A 25 2.02 -3.76 -0.05
C ASP A 25 2.34 -2.54 -0.92
N ALA A 26 3.38 -1.82 -0.57
CA ALA A 26 3.75 -0.62 -1.31
C ALA A 26 4.02 -0.92 -2.77
N CYS A 27 4.64 -2.05 -3.06
CA CYS A 27 4.93 -2.40 -4.45
C CYS A 27 3.67 -2.63 -5.26
N GLU A 28 2.69 -3.26 -4.65
CA GLU A 28 1.42 -3.48 -5.32
C GLU A 28 0.71 -2.16 -5.58
N VAL A 29 0.79 -1.25 -4.62
CA VAL A 29 0.17 0.06 -4.78
C VAL A 29 0.85 0.83 -5.91
N VAL A 30 2.17 0.76 -6.01
CA VAL A 30 2.88 1.40 -7.12
C VAL A 30 2.38 0.86 -8.45
N LEU A 31 2.29 -0.45 -8.59
CA LEU A 31 1.84 -1.05 -9.83
C LEU A 31 0.42 -0.63 -10.18
N CYS A 32 -0.45 -0.66 -9.21
CA CYS A 32 -1.86 -0.32 -9.46
C CYS A 32 -2.04 1.15 -9.80
N MET A 33 -1.37 2.03 -9.06
CA MET A 33 -1.51 3.46 -9.33
C MET A 33 -0.85 3.86 -10.63
N TYR A 34 0.29 3.26 -10.94
CA TYR A 34 0.93 3.54 -12.22
C TYR A 34 0.08 3.03 -13.37
N GLY A 35 -0.59 1.91 -13.17
CA GLY A 35 -1.52 1.38 -14.16
C GLY A 35 -2.64 2.35 -14.46
N LYS A 36 -3.12 3.07 -13.45
CA LYS A 36 -4.14 4.08 -13.68
C LYS A 36 -3.65 5.18 -14.62
N ILE A 37 -2.39 5.56 -14.48
CA ILE A 37 -1.82 6.62 -15.32
C ILE A 37 -1.70 6.16 -16.75
N THR A 38 -1.28 4.92 -16.95
CA THR A 38 -1.02 4.40 -18.29
C THR A 38 -2.25 3.85 -18.97
N GLY A 39 -3.38 3.82 -18.27
CA GLY A 39 -4.60 3.31 -18.84
C GLY A 39 -4.80 1.82 -18.67
N ASN A 40 -3.91 1.17 -17.96
CA ASN A 40 -3.99 -0.26 -17.71
C ASN A 40 -4.45 -0.54 -16.30
N GLY A 41 -5.21 0.34 -15.73
CA GLY A 41 -5.68 0.22 -14.37
C GLY A 41 -6.34 -1.12 -14.16
N GLY A 42 -5.91 -1.83 -13.14
CA GLY A 42 -6.27 -3.22 -13.01
C GLY A 42 -7.53 -3.48 -12.25
N GLY A 43 -8.63 -3.20 -12.67
CA GLY A 43 -9.90 -3.66 -12.20
C GLY A 43 -9.99 -3.93 -10.69
N ASN A 44 -10.67 -5.00 -10.36
CA ASN A 44 -11.00 -5.30 -8.97
C ASN A 44 -9.80 -5.54 -8.07
N GLU A 45 -8.74 -6.09 -8.63
CA GLU A 45 -7.57 -6.42 -7.83
C GLU A 45 -6.89 -5.19 -7.29
N CYS A 46 -7.03 -4.07 -7.97
CA CYS A 46 -6.36 -2.85 -7.56
C CYS A 46 -7.20 -1.98 -6.65
N HIS A 47 -8.45 -2.35 -6.39
CA HIS A 47 -9.31 -1.53 -5.53
C HIS A 47 -8.73 -1.34 -4.13
N SER A 48 -8.25 -2.41 -3.53
CA SER A 48 -7.64 -2.32 -2.20
C SER A 48 -6.41 -1.45 -2.21
N ALA A 49 -5.60 -1.60 -3.25
CA ALA A 49 -4.37 -0.83 -3.36
C ALA A 49 -4.68 0.65 -3.54
N GLU A 50 -5.64 0.97 -4.38
CA GLU A 50 -6.03 2.36 -4.59
C GLU A 50 -6.59 2.96 -3.31
N ARG A 51 -7.40 2.19 -2.61
CA ARG A 51 -7.96 2.66 -1.35
C ARG A 51 -6.87 2.94 -0.33
N ALA A 52 -5.88 2.04 -0.26
CA ALA A 52 -4.77 2.24 0.66
C ALA A 52 -4.01 3.52 0.34
N PHE A 53 -3.81 3.80 -0.94
CA PHE A 53 -3.13 5.03 -1.34
C PHE A 53 -3.92 6.27 -0.93
N PHE A 54 -5.21 6.30 -1.25
CA PHE A 54 -6.02 7.48 -0.99
C PHE A 54 -6.42 7.62 0.47
N ASN A 55 -6.26 6.58 1.27
CA ASN A 55 -6.48 6.69 2.70
C ASN A 55 -5.33 7.38 3.41
N ILE A 56 -4.20 7.54 2.75
CA ILE A 56 -3.10 8.31 3.32
C ILE A 56 -3.47 9.78 3.16
N VAL A 57 -3.91 10.38 4.25
CA VAL A 57 -4.39 11.76 4.25
C VAL A 57 -3.81 12.49 5.45
N LYS A 58 -3.23 13.65 5.20
CA LYS A 58 -2.76 14.52 6.28
C LYS A 58 -3.66 15.73 6.35
N LYS A 59 -4.03 16.07 7.56
CA LYS A 59 -4.91 17.21 7.76
C LYS A 59 -4.67 17.81 9.15
N ASN A 60 -5.08 19.03 9.31
CA ASN A 60 -5.06 19.69 10.62
C ASN A 60 -6.44 20.26 10.86
N ARG A 61 -6.57 21.12 11.85
CA ARG A 61 -7.89 21.67 12.17
C ARG A 61 -8.45 22.55 11.06
N HIS A 62 -7.62 22.99 10.15
CA HIS A 62 -8.07 23.79 9.01
C HIS A 62 -8.46 22.94 7.81
N GLY A 63 -8.22 21.64 7.87
CA GLY A 63 -8.65 20.74 6.83
C GLY A 63 -7.51 19.98 6.19
N PHE A 64 -7.76 19.54 4.97
CA PHE A 64 -6.85 18.71 4.20
C PHE A 64 -5.57 19.46 3.85
N LEU A 65 -4.43 18.79 3.98
CA LEU A 65 -3.13 19.36 3.66
C LEU A 65 -2.54 18.65 2.44
N PRO A 66 -2.71 19.24 1.26
CA PRO A 66 -2.30 18.54 0.03
C PRO A 66 -0.81 18.21 -0.03
N ASP A 67 0.05 19.15 0.33
CA ASP A 67 1.48 18.93 0.21
C ASP A 67 1.98 17.89 1.21
N HIS A 68 1.48 17.94 2.43
CA HIS A 68 1.86 16.95 3.43
C HIS A 68 1.33 15.58 3.05
N THR A 69 0.15 15.53 2.45
CA THR A 69 -0.42 14.29 1.98
C THR A 69 0.43 13.70 0.86
N ALA A 70 0.85 14.54 -0.08
CA ALA A 70 1.71 14.08 -1.18
C ALA A 70 3.01 13.50 -0.63
N ASP A 71 3.61 14.16 0.34
CA ASP A 71 4.84 13.69 0.95
C ASP A 71 4.65 12.33 1.62
N ALA A 72 3.55 12.18 2.34
CA ALA A 72 3.28 10.93 3.03
C ALA A 72 3.03 9.79 2.04
N ARG A 73 2.32 10.08 0.97
CA ARG A 73 2.06 9.08 -0.07
C ARG A 73 3.35 8.69 -0.77
N LYS A 74 4.22 9.66 -1.03
CA LYS A 74 5.50 9.37 -1.65
C LYS A 74 6.36 8.50 -0.75
N SER A 75 6.39 8.80 0.54
CA SER A 75 7.13 7.99 1.50
C SER A 75 6.66 6.56 1.51
N PHE A 76 5.36 6.37 1.47
CA PHE A 76 4.79 5.03 1.45
C PHE A 76 5.22 4.26 0.20
N LEU A 77 5.08 4.89 -0.96
CA LEU A 77 5.44 4.23 -2.21
C LEU A 77 6.93 3.90 -2.26
N SER A 78 7.74 4.75 -1.64
CA SER A 78 9.19 4.55 -1.64
C SER A 78 9.63 3.35 -0.81
N GLU A 79 8.73 2.78 -0.04
CA GLU A 79 9.04 1.55 0.69
C GLU A 79 9.20 0.37 -0.27
N CYS A 80 8.75 0.53 -1.50
CA CYS A 80 8.99 -0.49 -2.51
C CYS A 80 10.34 -0.25 -3.16
N ASP A 81 11.33 -0.99 -2.72
CA ASP A 81 12.70 -0.80 -3.19
C ASP A 81 12.87 -1.03 -4.68
N SER A 82 12.06 -1.89 -5.24
CA SER A 82 12.20 -2.24 -6.66
C SER A 82 11.46 -1.28 -7.57
N ALA A 83 10.73 -0.33 -7.04
CA ALA A 83 9.97 0.59 -7.87
C ALA A 83 10.89 1.64 -8.49
N ASP A 84 10.59 1.98 -9.73
CA ASP A 84 11.30 3.04 -10.42
C ASP A 84 10.93 4.38 -9.80
N PRO A 85 11.91 5.16 -9.33
CA PRO A 85 11.59 6.49 -8.78
C PRO A 85 10.83 7.38 -9.74
N ALA A 86 11.03 7.22 -11.03
CA ALA A 86 10.29 7.99 -12.01
C ALA A 86 8.82 7.64 -12.00
N ALA A 87 8.51 6.37 -11.82
CA ALA A 87 7.11 5.94 -11.72
C ALA A 87 6.45 6.52 -10.49
N ILE A 88 7.15 6.48 -9.36
CA ILE A 88 6.62 7.05 -8.13
C ILE A 88 6.37 8.54 -8.31
N SER A 89 7.31 9.24 -8.93
CA SER A 89 7.19 10.66 -9.20
C SER A 89 5.94 10.97 -10.02
N GLN A 90 5.67 10.18 -11.02
CA GLN A 90 4.50 10.37 -11.85
C GLN A 90 3.21 10.15 -11.08
N ILE A 91 3.20 9.14 -10.23
CA ILE A 91 2.02 8.86 -9.40
C ILE A 91 1.73 10.04 -8.48
N ILE A 92 2.78 10.54 -7.83
CA ILE A 92 2.60 11.65 -6.90
C ILE A 92 2.21 12.93 -7.63
N SER A 93 2.77 13.15 -8.79
CA SER A 93 2.44 14.32 -9.58
C SER A 93 0.96 14.33 -9.95
N LYS A 94 0.41 13.16 -10.25
CA LYS A 94 -0.96 13.05 -10.71
C LYS A 94 -1.96 12.91 -9.55
N PHE A 95 -1.62 12.12 -8.55
CA PHE A 95 -2.57 11.76 -7.50
C PHE A 95 -2.13 12.16 -6.10
N GLY A 96 -0.91 12.66 -5.94
CA GLY A 96 -0.37 12.88 -4.60
C GLY A 96 -1.16 13.87 -3.77
N ARG A 97 -1.76 14.87 -4.42
CA ARG A 97 -2.48 15.93 -3.71
C ARG A 97 -3.98 15.80 -3.82
N MET A 98 -4.46 14.72 -4.38
CA MET A 98 -5.91 14.51 -4.52
C MET A 98 -6.48 13.94 -3.24
N ARG A 99 -7.65 14.39 -2.90
CA ARG A 99 -8.30 13.89 -1.69
C ARG A 99 -8.77 12.45 -1.82
N GLY A 100 -8.93 11.99 -3.00
CA GLY A 100 -9.41 10.64 -3.20
C GLY A 100 -10.84 10.60 -3.70
#